data_32c1b4c6c3d0ed55eba952512db91af3
#
_entry.id   32c1b4c6c3d0ed55eba952512db91af3
#
_cell.length_a   1.000
_cell.length_b   1.000
_cell.length_c   1.000
_cell.angle_alpha   90.00
_cell.angle_beta   90.00
_cell.angle_gamma   90.00
#
_symmetry.space_group_name_H-M   'P 1'
#
loop_
_entity.id
_entity.type
_entity.pdbx_description
1 polymer ?
#
loop_
_entity_poly.entity_id
_entity_poly.type
_entity_poly.pdbx_seq_one_letter_code
_entity_poly.pdbx_strand_id
1 'polypeptide(L)'
;MVKPIPDHLHTVTPRLAVPGADAIDFYARAFGAEQIRDVFSGPDGELIHVEIRIGDSVVMLTGESDMARAPGGGPVTAIMATYWEDVDAAWERAVAAGAEVIYPLEDQFYGERGGRLRDPFGHQWMLSKVIEEVSL
;
A
#
# COMPACT_ATOMS: atom_id res chain seq x y z
N MET A 1 24.20 10.26 -20.03
CA MET A 1 23.04 11.16 -19.86
C MET A 1 22.14 10.64 -18.75
N VAL A 2 21.70 11.53 -17.89
CA VAL A 2 20.82 11.19 -16.78
C VAL A 2 19.36 11.18 -17.25
N LYS A 3 18.62 10.10 -16.93
CA LYS A 3 17.18 10.05 -17.19
C LYS A 3 16.44 10.83 -16.10
N PRO A 4 15.61 11.82 -16.47
CA PRO A 4 14.88 12.60 -15.47
C PRO A 4 13.82 11.79 -14.73
N ILE A 5 13.30 10.73 -15.35
CA ILE A 5 12.35 9.82 -14.70
C ILE A 5 13.04 8.46 -14.59
N PRO A 6 13.25 7.94 -13.36
CA PRO A 6 13.85 6.62 -13.19
C PRO A 6 13.02 5.52 -13.86
N ASP A 7 13.69 4.50 -14.38
CA ASP A 7 13.01 3.42 -15.12
C ASP A 7 11.96 2.67 -14.29
N HIS A 8 12.16 2.60 -12.98
CA HIS A 8 11.25 1.87 -12.09
C HIS A 8 10.09 2.72 -11.57
N LEU A 9 10.03 4.01 -11.95
CA LEU A 9 8.98 4.92 -11.49
C LEU A 9 8.13 5.42 -12.64
N HIS A 10 6.93 5.84 -12.31
CA HIS A 10 6.01 6.51 -13.22
C HIS A 10 5.88 7.98 -12.81
N THR A 11 5.06 8.74 -13.52
CA THR A 11 4.86 10.16 -13.24
C THR A 11 4.38 10.39 -11.81
N VAL A 12 3.50 9.51 -11.31
CA VAL A 12 2.96 9.58 -9.94
C VAL A 12 3.35 8.33 -9.17
N THR A 13 3.90 8.50 -7.98
CA THR A 13 4.24 7.40 -7.07
C THR A 13 3.73 7.79 -5.69
N PRO A 14 2.92 6.94 -5.05
CA PRO A 14 2.49 7.20 -3.68
C PRO A 14 3.69 7.20 -2.73
N ARG A 15 3.66 8.09 -1.76
CA ARG A 15 4.63 8.11 -0.67
C ARG A 15 3.86 8.17 0.64
N LEU A 16 3.94 7.10 1.43
CA LEU A 16 3.17 6.94 2.65
C LEU A 16 4.02 7.22 3.86
N ALA A 17 3.49 8.00 4.81
CA ALA A 17 4.10 8.18 6.11
C ALA A 17 3.78 6.98 6.99
N VAL A 18 4.80 6.41 7.62
CA VAL A 18 4.67 5.25 8.51
C VAL A 18 5.50 5.49 9.77
N PRO A 19 5.17 4.85 10.91
CA PRO A 19 5.88 5.10 12.15
C PRO A 19 7.36 4.74 12.13
N GLY A 20 7.76 3.77 11.32
CA GLY A 20 9.15 3.36 11.24
C GLY A 20 9.38 2.22 10.26
N ALA A 21 10.59 1.68 10.27
CA ALA A 21 11.01 0.64 9.32
C ALA A 21 10.25 -0.68 9.47
N ASP A 22 9.57 -0.91 10.59
CA ASP A 22 8.74 -2.09 10.81
C ASP A 22 7.62 -2.21 9.76
N ALA A 23 7.23 -1.09 9.15
CA ALA A 23 6.22 -1.08 8.10
C ALA A 23 6.66 -1.89 6.88
N ILE A 24 7.95 -1.94 6.58
CA ILE A 24 8.49 -2.72 5.46
C ILE A 24 8.11 -4.20 5.63
N ASP A 25 8.31 -4.74 6.83
CA ASP A 25 7.95 -6.11 7.13
C ASP A 25 6.46 -6.37 7.01
N PHE A 26 5.64 -5.46 7.52
CA PHE A 26 4.19 -5.60 7.39
C PHE A 26 3.77 -5.69 5.93
N TYR A 27 4.23 -4.77 5.09
CA TYR A 27 3.83 -4.75 3.68
C TYR A 27 4.35 -5.97 2.91
N ALA A 28 5.53 -6.48 3.30
CA ALA A 28 6.04 -7.74 2.73
C ALA A 28 5.12 -8.91 3.06
N ARG A 29 4.67 -9.03 4.30
CA ARG A 29 3.78 -10.11 4.73
C ARG A 29 2.37 -9.93 4.18
N ALA A 30 1.85 -8.71 4.19
CA ALA A 30 0.46 -8.43 3.80
C ALA A 30 0.25 -8.48 2.28
N PHE A 31 1.14 -7.86 1.52
CA PHE A 31 0.95 -7.65 0.08
C PHE A 31 2.06 -8.24 -0.78
N GLY A 32 3.00 -8.97 -0.20
CA GLY A 32 4.13 -9.49 -0.94
C GLY A 32 5.10 -8.42 -1.42
N ALA A 33 5.14 -7.29 -0.72
CA ALA A 33 6.02 -6.20 -1.10
C ALA A 33 7.48 -6.62 -1.03
N GLU A 34 8.27 -6.15 -2.01
CA GLU A 34 9.70 -6.36 -2.06
C GLU A 34 10.41 -5.01 -1.91
N GLN A 35 11.39 -4.96 -1.02
CA GLN A 35 12.26 -3.79 -0.90
C GLN A 35 13.17 -3.75 -2.12
N ILE A 36 13.17 -2.66 -2.88
CA ILE A 36 13.90 -2.57 -4.16
C ILE A 36 15.16 -1.72 -4.08
N ARG A 37 15.36 -1.02 -2.99
CA ARG A 37 16.57 -0.24 -2.72
C ARG A 37 16.87 -0.26 -1.23
N ASP A 38 18.11 0.09 -0.85
CA ASP A 38 18.51 0.19 0.53
C ASP A 38 17.66 1.24 1.26
N VAL A 39 17.38 0.96 2.53
CA VAL A 39 16.71 1.91 3.41
C VAL A 39 17.64 3.09 3.67
N PHE A 40 17.14 4.31 3.49
CA PHE A 40 17.84 5.51 3.90
C PHE A 40 17.34 5.92 5.28
N SER A 41 18.24 5.90 6.25
CA SER A 41 17.92 6.24 7.65
C SER A 41 18.62 7.52 8.07
N GLY A 42 18.01 8.25 9.00
CA GLY A 42 18.60 9.43 9.59
C GLY A 42 19.60 9.11 10.71
N PRO A 43 20.18 10.17 11.31
CA PRO A 43 21.21 10.01 12.36
C PRO A 43 20.74 9.23 13.58
N ASP A 44 19.44 9.30 13.91
CA ASP A 44 18.85 8.61 15.06
C ASP A 44 18.20 7.28 14.68
N GLY A 45 18.47 6.79 13.48
CA GLY A 45 17.89 5.54 12.98
C GLY A 45 16.47 5.68 12.45
N GLU A 46 15.94 6.88 12.37
CA GLU A 46 14.61 7.13 11.84
C GLU A 46 14.55 6.84 10.33
N LEU A 47 13.41 6.34 9.89
CA LEU A 47 13.18 6.07 8.48
C LEU A 47 13.05 7.38 7.71
N ILE A 48 13.94 7.63 6.75
CA ILE A 48 13.83 8.77 5.85
C ILE A 48 13.14 8.35 4.56
N HIS A 49 13.60 7.24 3.96
CA HIS A 49 13.08 6.82 2.66
C HIS A 49 13.38 5.34 2.39
N VAL A 50 12.38 4.67 1.84
CA VAL A 50 12.55 3.34 1.25
C VAL A 50 11.53 3.17 0.13
N GLU A 51 11.88 2.37 -0.85
CA GLU A 51 10.99 2.02 -1.96
C GLU A 51 10.67 0.54 -1.90
N ILE A 52 9.37 0.23 -1.98
CA ILE A 52 8.89 -1.15 -2.02
C ILE A 52 8.09 -1.35 -3.30
N ARG A 53 8.12 -2.57 -3.83
CA ARG A 53 7.30 -2.94 -4.98
C ARG A 53 6.20 -3.89 -4.54
N ILE A 54 4.97 -3.52 -4.88
CA ILE A 54 3.79 -4.36 -4.70
C ILE A 54 3.26 -4.67 -6.09
N GLY A 55 3.32 -5.95 -6.51
CA GLY A 55 2.96 -6.29 -7.88
C GLY A 55 3.86 -5.56 -8.87
N ASP A 56 3.26 -4.76 -9.75
CA ASP A 56 3.97 -3.96 -10.74
C ASP A 56 4.17 -2.50 -10.31
N SER A 57 3.83 -2.15 -9.08
CA SER A 57 3.77 -0.77 -8.62
C SER A 57 4.75 -0.49 -7.50
N VAL A 58 5.38 0.68 -7.56
CA VAL A 58 6.29 1.13 -6.50
C VAL A 58 5.55 2.06 -5.56
N VAL A 59 5.76 1.85 -4.28
CA VAL A 59 5.29 2.73 -3.21
C VAL A 59 6.51 3.16 -2.40
N MET A 60 6.59 4.44 -2.10
CA MET A 60 7.64 4.99 -1.25
C MET A 60 7.12 5.06 0.19
N LEU A 61 8.00 4.82 1.16
CA LEU A 61 7.68 4.98 2.57
C LEU A 61 8.61 6.02 3.17
N THR A 62 8.05 6.87 4.01
CA THR A 62 8.82 7.82 4.82
C THR A 62 8.39 7.70 6.28
N GLY A 63 9.30 8.00 7.19
CA GLY A 63 8.93 8.12 8.61
C GLY A 63 8.07 9.36 8.86
N GLU A 64 7.48 9.40 10.03
CA GLU A 64 6.65 10.54 10.43
C GLU A 64 7.48 11.80 10.72
N SER A 65 6.88 12.94 10.45
CA SER A 65 7.46 14.25 10.73
C SER A 65 6.34 15.25 11.02
N ASP A 66 6.69 16.51 11.26
CA ASP A 66 5.68 17.55 11.43
C ASP A 66 4.83 17.78 10.17
N MET A 67 5.34 17.38 9.01
CA MET A 67 4.67 17.60 7.73
C MET A 67 3.90 16.38 7.24
N ALA A 68 4.16 15.18 7.78
CA ALA A 68 3.53 13.97 7.33
C ALA A 68 3.41 12.95 8.46
N ARG A 69 2.22 12.45 8.68
CA ARG A 69 1.95 11.44 9.73
C ARG A 69 1.11 10.32 9.18
N ALA A 70 1.29 9.12 9.74
CA ALA A 70 0.39 8.03 9.47
C ALA A 70 -1.00 8.38 10.01
N PRO A 71 -2.08 7.99 9.30
CA PRO A 71 -3.44 8.39 9.67
C PRO A 71 -3.95 7.85 11.00
N GLY A 72 -3.41 6.74 11.48
CA GLY A 72 -3.96 6.06 12.66
C GLY A 72 -5.34 5.50 12.39
N GLY A 73 -6.26 5.65 13.32
CA GLY A 73 -7.62 5.08 13.21
C GLY A 73 -8.64 5.99 12.56
N GLY A 74 -8.27 7.19 12.15
CA GLY A 74 -9.18 8.18 11.61
C GLY A 74 -9.43 8.08 10.11
N PRO A 75 -10.27 8.99 9.57
CA PRO A 75 -10.49 9.05 8.14
C PRO A 75 -9.22 9.40 7.39
N VAL A 76 -9.14 8.99 6.12
CA VAL A 76 -7.98 9.22 5.26
C VAL A 76 -8.35 10.15 4.12
N THR A 77 -7.33 10.81 3.55
CA THR A 77 -7.48 11.67 2.38
C THR A 77 -7.17 10.94 1.07
N ALA A 78 -6.60 9.74 1.15
CA ALA A 78 -6.30 8.91 -0.01
C ALA A 78 -6.47 7.44 0.32
N ILE A 79 -6.85 6.66 -0.67
CA ILE A 79 -7.02 5.21 -0.56
C ILE A 79 -6.14 4.59 -1.63
N MET A 80 -5.38 3.56 -1.27
CA MET A 80 -4.58 2.80 -2.23
C MET A 80 -5.48 1.77 -2.88
N ALA A 81 -5.90 2.00 -4.12
CA ALA A 81 -6.73 1.07 -4.87
C ALA A 81 -5.83 0.06 -5.56
N THR A 82 -6.03 -1.22 -5.29
CA THR A 82 -5.22 -2.30 -5.84
C THR A 82 -6.09 -3.33 -6.55
N TYR A 83 -5.52 -3.94 -7.59
CA TYR A 83 -6.19 -4.99 -8.38
C TYR A 83 -5.32 -6.24 -8.39
N TRP A 84 -5.95 -7.39 -8.21
CA TRP A 84 -5.26 -8.67 -8.04
C TRP A 84 -5.91 -9.74 -8.91
N GLU A 85 -5.12 -10.65 -9.46
CA GLU A 85 -5.66 -11.80 -10.19
C GLU A 85 -6.40 -12.74 -9.23
N ASP A 86 -5.81 -13.02 -8.06
CA ASP A 86 -6.43 -13.79 -7.00
C ASP A 86 -6.68 -12.88 -5.80
N VAL A 87 -7.77 -12.14 -5.85
CA VAL A 87 -8.09 -11.16 -4.80
C VAL A 87 -8.41 -11.86 -3.48
N ASP A 88 -9.00 -13.06 -3.50
CA ASP A 88 -9.30 -13.80 -2.28
C ASP A 88 -8.02 -14.18 -1.53
N ALA A 89 -7.01 -14.68 -2.24
CA ALA A 89 -5.73 -15.02 -1.63
C ALA A 89 -5.00 -13.77 -1.10
N ALA A 90 -5.02 -12.67 -1.86
CA ALA A 90 -4.42 -11.41 -1.42
C ALA A 90 -5.10 -10.88 -0.17
N TRP A 91 -6.43 -10.95 -0.12
CA TRP A 91 -7.23 -10.53 1.02
C TRP A 91 -6.88 -11.34 2.28
N GLU A 92 -6.89 -12.66 2.16
CA GLU A 92 -6.60 -13.55 3.28
C GLU A 92 -5.19 -13.30 3.84
N ARG A 93 -4.21 -13.09 2.96
CA ARG A 93 -2.84 -12.81 3.36
C ARG A 93 -2.75 -11.49 4.13
N ALA A 94 -3.40 -10.45 3.64
CA ALA A 94 -3.37 -9.14 4.28
C ALA A 94 -4.04 -9.17 5.67
N VAL A 95 -5.19 -9.83 5.78
CA VAL A 95 -5.89 -9.99 7.06
C VAL A 95 -5.03 -10.79 8.04
N ALA A 96 -4.41 -11.88 7.58
CA ALA A 96 -3.53 -12.70 8.42
C ALA A 96 -2.31 -11.91 8.92
N ALA A 97 -1.83 -10.93 8.14
CA ALA A 97 -0.72 -10.09 8.54
C ALA A 97 -1.10 -9.00 9.55
N GLY A 98 -2.40 -8.76 9.76
CA GLY A 98 -2.88 -7.81 10.76
C GLY A 98 -3.70 -6.65 10.23
N ALA A 99 -4.08 -6.65 8.96
CA ALA A 99 -4.96 -5.63 8.42
C ALA A 99 -6.38 -5.78 8.99
N GLU A 100 -7.02 -4.65 9.27
CA GLU A 100 -8.38 -4.59 9.79
C GLU A 100 -9.38 -4.48 8.65
N VAL A 101 -10.45 -5.26 8.70
CA VAL A 101 -11.51 -5.19 7.69
C VAL A 101 -12.40 -3.98 7.95
N ILE A 102 -12.47 -3.06 6.98
CA ILE A 102 -13.40 -1.93 7.00
C ILE A 102 -14.69 -2.31 6.27
N TYR A 103 -14.56 -2.79 5.04
CA TYR A 103 -15.67 -3.36 4.27
C TYR A 103 -15.26 -4.75 3.82
N PRO A 104 -16.10 -5.77 4.01
CA PRO A 104 -15.73 -7.14 3.64
C PRO A 104 -15.57 -7.33 2.13
N LEU A 105 -14.82 -8.36 1.76
CA LEU A 105 -14.62 -8.72 0.36
C LEU A 105 -15.91 -9.34 -0.18
N GLU A 106 -16.53 -8.67 -1.14
CA GLU A 106 -17.80 -9.09 -1.72
C GLU A 106 -17.87 -8.72 -3.20
N ASP A 107 -18.73 -9.42 -3.94
CA ASP A 107 -19.06 -9.04 -5.31
C ASP A 107 -19.91 -7.78 -5.28
N GLN A 108 -19.50 -6.77 -6.03
CA GLN A 108 -20.15 -5.47 -6.08
C GLN A 108 -20.97 -5.32 -7.34
N PHE A 109 -22.00 -4.48 -7.28
CA PHE A 109 -22.90 -4.27 -8.43
C PHE A 109 -22.20 -3.69 -9.67
N TYR A 110 -21.05 -3.07 -9.49
CA TYR A 110 -20.29 -2.46 -10.59
C TYR A 110 -19.29 -3.41 -11.26
N GLY A 111 -19.43 -4.71 -11.02
CA GLY A 111 -18.63 -5.72 -11.75
C GLY A 111 -17.27 -6.01 -11.17
N GLU A 112 -17.07 -5.70 -9.90
CA GLU A 112 -15.81 -6.00 -9.20
C GLU A 112 -16.11 -6.79 -7.93
N ARG A 113 -15.19 -7.67 -7.59
CA ARG A 113 -15.12 -8.28 -6.26
C ARG A 113 -14.10 -7.50 -5.47
N GLY A 114 -14.55 -6.81 -4.43
CA GLY A 114 -13.67 -5.90 -3.71
C GLY A 114 -14.09 -5.67 -2.27
N GLY A 115 -13.15 -5.17 -1.51
CA GLY A 115 -13.34 -4.79 -0.12
C GLY A 115 -12.30 -3.75 0.30
N ARG A 116 -12.34 -3.36 1.55
CA ARG A 116 -11.44 -2.35 2.09
C ARG A 116 -10.82 -2.81 3.39
N LEU A 117 -9.49 -2.61 3.48
CA LEU A 117 -8.72 -2.90 4.67
C LEU A 117 -8.05 -1.63 5.18
N ARG A 118 -7.81 -1.59 6.49
CA ARG A 118 -6.94 -0.59 7.12
C ARG A 118 -5.68 -1.30 7.57
N ASP A 119 -4.50 -0.76 7.20
CA ASP A 119 -3.26 -1.32 7.70
C ASP A 119 -3.00 -0.85 9.14
N PRO A 120 -2.01 -1.42 9.85
CA PRO A 120 -1.75 -1.06 11.25
C PRO A 120 -1.38 0.40 11.47
N PHE A 121 -1.01 1.12 10.42
CA PHE A 121 -0.60 2.52 10.48
C PHE A 121 -1.75 3.47 10.17
N GLY A 122 -2.86 2.93 9.70
CA GLY A 122 -4.07 3.68 9.39
C GLY A 122 -4.32 3.95 7.93
N HIS A 123 -3.39 3.60 7.04
CA HIS A 123 -3.61 3.72 5.61
C HIS A 123 -4.66 2.72 5.14
N GLN A 124 -5.51 3.13 4.20
CA GLN A 124 -6.57 2.28 3.70
C GLN A 124 -6.24 1.76 2.31
N TRP A 125 -6.59 0.50 2.11
CA TRP A 125 -6.30 -0.25 0.89
C TRP A 125 -7.57 -0.89 0.38
N MET A 126 -7.91 -0.60 -0.88
CA MET A 126 -8.97 -1.30 -1.58
C MET A 126 -8.32 -2.47 -2.33
N LEU A 127 -8.82 -3.68 -2.11
CA LEU A 127 -8.40 -4.86 -2.85
C LEU A 127 -9.55 -5.28 -3.73
N SER A 128 -9.30 -5.40 -5.04
CA SER A 128 -10.35 -5.65 -6.02
C SER A 128 -9.89 -6.59 -7.13
N LYS A 129 -10.86 -7.15 -7.82
CA LYS A 129 -10.69 -7.90 -9.04
C LYS A 129 -11.90 -7.60 -9.94
N VAL A 130 -11.65 -7.32 -11.20
CA VAL A 130 -12.75 -7.18 -12.16
C VAL A 130 -13.27 -8.58 -12.44
N ILE A 131 -14.57 -8.80 -12.24
CA ILE A 131 -15.23 -10.11 -12.46
C ILE A 131 -16.25 -10.08 -13.59
N GLU A 132 -16.62 -8.89 -14.06
CA GLU A 132 -17.66 -8.73 -15.07
C GLU A 132 -17.50 -7.37 -15.74
N GLU A 133 -17.71 -7.29 -17.04
CA GLU A 133 -17.76 -5.99 -17.72
C GLU A 133 -19.13 -5.36 -17.48
N VAL A 134 -19.13 -4.16 -16.92
CA VAL A 134 -20.33 -3.37 -16.66
C VAL A 134 -20.18 -2.00 -17.27
N SER A 135 -21.19 -1.57 -18.02
CA SER A 135 -21.23 -0.21 -18.57
C SER A 135 -21.79 0.73 -17.51
N LEU A 136 -20.97 1.65 -17.06
CA LEU A 136 -21.34 2.62 -16.02
C LEU A 136 -21.73 3.97 -16.62
#